data_531fb7ab61220e17c9bfdef8ea861305
#
_entry.id   531fb7ab61220e17c9bfdef8ea861305
#
_cell.length_a   1.000
_cell.length_b   1.000
_cell.length_c   1.000
_cell.angle_alpha   90.00
_cell.angle_beta   90.00
_cell.angle_gamma   90.00
#
_symmetry.space_group_name_H-M   'P 1'
#
loop_
_entity.id
_entity.type
_entity.pdbx_description
1 polymer ?
#
loop_
_entity_poly.entity_id
_entity_poly.type
_entity_poly.pdbx_seq_one_letter_code
_entity_poly.pdbx_strand_id
1 'polypeptide(L)'
;ASSVADARAMIAAMPPGKTLAINWPLRWVKSHVTAKRLVDEGLIGEVIEIHSYGGNRGPLYHLADKIEVSREEVERQKPTSWWYKRASGGGSLLDYLGYGATLGTWYRNGEAPLEVTCVTDETPGIEVDQHAIVVCRYATGLSKMETRWGTFTDPWMIQPQPKCGFVLVGTEGTIASWDYADNVTVQTRAKPEPHPIPADPLPPRGRNAIEYVLGCIARNEPLTGPLDPATSLTGQRIVDTAAESARQKRTLPLMP
;
A
#
# COMPACT_ATOMS: atom_id res chain seq x y z
N ALA A 1 -6.36 -11.87 -2.84
CA ALA A 1 -5.88 -13.08 -3.53
C ALA A 1 -4.46 -13.37 -3.07
N SER A 2 -4.04 -14.63 -3.16
CA SER A 2 -2.67 -15.04 -2.81
C SER A 2 -1.71 -14.98 -4.01
N SER A 3 -2.27 -14.82 -5.21
CA SER A 3 -1.50 -14.71 -6.46
C SER A 3 -2.27 -13.95 -7.54
N VAL A 4 -1.57 -13.53 -8.60
CA VAL A 4 -2.20 -12.97 -9.82
C VAL A 4 -3.18 -13.97 -10.44
N ALA A 5 -2.84 -15.27 -10.45
CA ALA A 5 -3.72 -16.30 -10.98
C ALA A 5 -5.03 -16.39 -10.20
N ASP A 6 -4.96 -16.38 -8.87
CA ASP A 6 -6.15 -16.39 -8.01
C ASP A 6 -6.96 -15.10 -8.15
N ALA A 7 -6.31 -13.94 -8.23
CA ALA A 7 -6.98 -12.66 -8.44
C ALA A 7 -7.77 -12.67 -9.75
N ARG A 8 -7.19 -13.16 -10.83
CA ARG A 8 -7.86 -13.32 -12.13
C ARG A 8 -9.02 -14.31 -12.07
N ALA A 9 -8.83 -15.45 -11.40
CA ALA A 9 -9.88 -16.43 -11.21
C ALA A 9 -11.08 -15.84 -10.43
N MET A 10 -10.82 -15.06 -9.37
CA MET A 10 -11.86 -14.35 -8.62
C MET A 10 -12.62 -13.35 -9.51
N ILE A 11 -11.90 -12.55 -10.31
CA ILE A 11 -12.52 -11.59 -11.23
C ILE A 11 -13.36 -12.33 -12.28
N ALA A 12 -12.83 -13.40 -12.88
CA ALA A 12 -13.52 -14.19 -13.91
C ALA A 12 -14.74 -14.94 -13.36
N ALA A 13 -14.75 -15.29 -12.08
CA ALA A 13 -15.87 -15.96 -11.42
C ALA A 13 -17.03 -15.03 -11.07
N MET A 14 -16.88 -13.70 -11.27
CA MET A 14 -17.95 -12.74 -10.96
C MET A 14 -19.16 -12.92 -11.88
N PRO A 15 -20.34 -13.21 -11.32
CA PRO A 15 -21.55 -13.28 -12.12
C PRO A 15 -21.90 -11.90 -12.71
N PRO A 16 -22.54 -11.84 -13.89
CA PRO A 16 -23.04 -10.60 -14.46
C PRO A 16 -23.92 -9.82 -13.48
N GLY A 17 -23.72 -8.51 -13.39
CA GLY A 17 -24.50 -7.62 -12.51
C GLY A 17 -24.14 -7.70 -11.03
N LYS A 18 -23.08 -8.42 -10.65
CA LYS A 18 -22.52 -8.43 -9.29
C LYS A 18 -21.28 -7.54 -9.20
N THR A 19 -20.97 -7.10 -7.99
CA THR A 19 -19.85 -6.21 -7.72
C THR A 19 -18.81 -6.95 -6.86
N LEU A 20 -17.56 -6.97 -7.32
CA LEU A 20 -16.41 -7.38 -6.53
C LEU A 20 -15.68 -6.13 -6.07
N ALA A 21 -15.51 -5.97 -4.77
CA ALA A 21 -14.77 -4.87 -4.18
C ALA A 21 -13.62 -5.43 -3.34
N ILE A 22 -12.42 -4.88 -3.54
CA ILE A 22 -11.25 -5.22 -2.74
C ILE A 22 -11.03 -4.11 -1.72
N ASN A 23 -11.20 -4.43 -0.43
CA ASN A 23 -11.04 -3.42 0.60
C ASN A 23 -9.56 -3.18 0.94
N TRP A 24 -9.14 -1.94 0.74
CA TRP A 24 -7.83 -1.43 1.16
C TRP A 24 -8.03 -0.36 2.25
N PRO A 25 -7.82 -0.66 3.53
CA PRO A 25 -8.08 0.27 4.64
C PRO A 25 -7.45 1.65 4.49
N LEU A 26 -6.24 1.76 3.96
CA LEU A 26 -5.57 3.03 3.73
C LEU A 26 -6.30 3.96 2.75
N ARG A 27 -7.20 3.42 1.89
CA ARG A 27 -8.09 4.21 1.02
C ARG A 27 -9.00 5.17 1.82
N TRP A 28 -9.23 4.88 3.09
CA TRP A 28 -10.11 5.65 3.98
C TRP A 28 -9.34 6.58 4.93
N VAL A 29 -8.03 6.67 4.77
CA VAL A 29 -7.21 7.62 5.51
C VAL A 29 -7.36 9.01 4.88
N LYS A 30 -7.80 9.99 5.67
CA LYS A 30 -8.13 11.34 5.20
C LYS A 30 -6.98 12.02 4.46
N SER A 31 -5.75 11.92 4.99
CA SER A 31 -4.56 12.47 4.35
C SER A 31 -4.33 11.88 2.96
N HIS A 32 -4.53 10.56 2.79
CA HIS A 32 -4.36 9.87 1.50
C HIS A 32 -5.43 10.28 0.48
N VAL A 33 -6.67 10.45 0.93
CA VAL A 33 -7.76 10.95 0.07
C VAL A 33 -7.49 12.37 -0.36
N THR A 34 -7.04 13.22 0.56
CA THR A 34 -6.66 14.61 0.26
C THR A 34 -5.50 14.68 -0.71
N ALA A 35 -4.45 13.86 -0.50
CA ALA A 35 -3.32 13.78 -1.43
C ALA A 35 -3.78 13.41 -2.84
N LYS A 36 -4.69 12.42 -2.97
CA LYS A 36 -5.22 12.03 -4.29
C LYS A 36 -6.02 13.16 -4.94
N ARG A 37 -6.88 13.85 -4.19
CA ARG A 37 -7.60 15.02 -4.72
C ARG A 37 -6.64 16.08 -5.25
N LEU A 38 -5.59 16.41 -4.49
CA LEU A 38 -4.59 17.41 -4.91
C LEU A 38 -3.80 16.96 -6.16
N VAL A 39 -3.53 15.67 -6.29
CA VAL A 39 -2.94 15.09 -7.53
C VAL A 39 -3.91 15.26 -8.70
N ASP A 40 -5.19 14.92 -8.51
CA ASP A 40 -6.22 15.02 -9.56
C ASP A 40 -6.49 16.46 -9.99
N GLU A 41 -6.33 17.42 -9.09
CA GLU A 41 -6.37 18.85 -9.37
C GLU A 41 -5.11 19.37 -10.09
N GLY A 42 -4.11 18.52 -10.28
CA GLY A 42 -2.86 18.86 -10.97
C GLY A 42 -1.89 19.71 -10.15
N LEU A 43 -2.05 19.80 -8.81
CA LEU A 43 -1.27 20.68 -7.94
C LEU A 43 0.25 20.45 -8.03
N ILE A 44 0.67 19.20 -8.24
CA ILE A 44 2.08 18.82 -8.36
C ILE A 44 2.47 18.40 -9.79
N GLY A 45 1.60 18.61 -10.77
CA GLY A 45 1.82 18.15 -12.14
C GLY A 45 1.68 16.63 -12.27
N GLU A 46 2.40 16.04 -13.24
CA GLU A 46 2.46 14.59 -13.45
C GLU A 46 3.23 13.92 -12.30
N VAL A 47 2.69 12.85 -11.72
CA VAL A 47 3.37 12.05 -10.69
C VAL A 47 4.43 11.17 -11.34
N ILE A 48 5.70 11.47 -11.08
CA ILE A 48 6.84 10.76 -11.65
C ILE A 48 7.51 9.79 -10.67
N GLU A 49 7.30 9.98 -9.35
CA GLU A 49 7.90 9.14 -8.33
C GLU A 49 6.97 9.01 -7.12
N ILE A 50 6.93 7.82 -6.53
CA ILE A 50 6.23 7.54 -5.28
C ILE A 50 7.17 6.83 -4.33
N HIS A 51 7.30 7.35 -3.11
CA HIS A 51 7.87 6.62 -2.00
C HIS A 51 6.75 6.17 -1.07
N SER A 52 6.70 4.89 -0.74
CA SER A 52 5.85 4.40 0.34
C SER A 52 6.67 3.65 1.38
N TYR A 53 6.27 3.79 2.62
CA TYR A 53 6.80 3.02 3.73
C TYR A 53 5.63 2.49 4.56
N GLY A 54 5.66 1.19 4.83
CA GLY A 54 4.73 0.53 5.73
C GLY A 54 5.48 -0.37 6.70
N GLY A 55 5.23 -0.20 8.00
CA GLY A 55 5.92 -1.01 8.99
C GLY A 55 5.35 -0.87 10.40
N ASN A 56 5.64 -1.87 11.22
CA ASN A 56 5.30 -1.92 12.64
C ASN A 56 6.29 -2.83 13.40
N ARG A 57 6.03 -3.02 14.70
CA ARG A 57 6.85 -3.93 15.53
C ARG A 57 6.78 -5.40 15.08
N GLY A 58 5.75 -5.77 14.33
CA GLY A 58 5.49 -7.12 13.83
C GLY A 58 4.05 -7.57 14.12
N PRO A 59 3.54 -8.56 13.36
CA PRO A 59 2.12 -8.93 13.37
C PRO A 59 1.64 -9.55 14.69
N LEU A 60 2.54 -10.04 15.54
CA LEU A 60 2.19 -10.67 16.81
C LEU A 60 2.25 -9.71 18.01
N TYR A 61 2.73 -8.47 17.85
CA TYR A 61 2.84 -7.51 18.95
C TYR A 61 1.50 -6.87 19.32
N HIS A 62 0.46 -7.09 18.51
CA HIS A 62 -0.89 -6.60 18.77
C HIS A 62 -1.95 -7.59 18.30
N LEU A 63 -3.07 -7.62 18.97
CA LEU A 63 -4.27 -8.35 18.58
C LEU A 63 -5.29 -7.39 17.94
N ALA A 64 -6.47 -7.91 17.62
CA ALA A 64 -7.64 -7.11 17.24
C ALA A 64 -7.79 -5.90 18.17
N ASP A 65 -8.25 -4.77 17.61
CA ASP A 65 -8.34 -3.48 18.31
C ASP A 65 -7.00 -2.96 18.89
N LYS A 66 -5.87 -3.50 18.38
CA LYS A 66 -4.51 -3.09 18.74
C LYS A 66 -4.17 -3.27 20.23
N ILE A 67 -4.67 -4.38 20.80
CA ILE A 67 -4.32 -4.79 22.16
C ILE A 67 -2.87 -5.28 22.18
N GLU A 68 -2.06 -4.71 23.07
CA GLU A 68 -0.65 -5.05 23.23
C GLU A 68 -0.44 -6.51 23.65
N VAL A 69 0.58 -7.13 23.04
CA VAL A 69 1.05 -8.47 23.39
C VAL A 69 2.49 -8.36 23.90
N SER A 70 2.80 -9.09 24.99
CA SER A 70 4.16 -9.04 25.55
C SER A 70 5.19 -9.68 24.61
N ARG A 71 6.45 -9.25 24.73
CA ARG A 71 7.53 -9.78 23.91
C ARG A 71 7.72 -11.29 24.11
N GLU A 72 7.57 -11.77 25.33
CA GLU A 72 7.71 -13.20 25.69
C GLU A 72 6.64 -14.02 24.95
N GLU A 73 5.42 -13.52 24.93
CA GLU A 73 4.31 -14.17 24.22
C GLU A 73 4.52 -14.14 22.70
N VAL A 74 5.00 -13.04 22.14
CA VAL A 74 5.37 -12.93 20.73
C VAL A 74 6.41 -13.99 20.36
N GLU A 75 7.52 -14.10 21.12
CA GLU A 75 8.56 -15.08 20.84
C GLU A 75 8.06 -16.52 20.97
N ARG A 76 7.14 -16.78 21.88
CA ARG A 76 6.50 -18.10 22.05
C ARG A 76 5.62 -18.47 20.85
N GLN A 77 4.93 -17.50 20.25
CA GLN A 77 4.01 -17.74 19.13
C GLN A 77 4.70 -17.82 17.76
N LYS A 78 5.83 -17.13 17.57
CA LYS A 78 6.54 -17.06 16.28
C LYS A 78 6.71 -18.42 15.57
N PRO A 79 7.19 -19.50 16.24
CA PRO A 79 7.46 -20.76 15.56
C PRO A 79 6.22 -21.44 14.94
N THR A 80 5.02 -21.17 15.49
CA THR A 80 3.75 -21.76 15.03
C THR A 80 2.88 -20.81 14.25
N SER A 81 3.21 -19.52 14.23
CA SER A 81 2.41 -18.50 13.56
C SER A 81 2.59 -18.56 12.04
N TRP A 82 1.47 -18.51 11.31
CA TRP A 82 1.47 -18.46 9.86
C TRP A 82 2.18 -17.22 9.30
N TRP A 83 2.21 -16.11 10.03
CA TRP A 83 2.92 -14.89 9.66
C TRP A 83 4.42 -15.12 9.41
N TYR A 84 5.00 -16.10 10.11
CA TYR A 84 6.42 -16.45 10.02
C TYR A 84 6.66 -17.71 9.17
N LYS A 85 5.67 -18.13 8.35
CA LYS A 85 5.76 -19.30 7.47
C LYS A 85 5.64 -18.89 6.01
N ARG A 86 6.67 -19.20 5.22
CA ARG A 86 6.68 -18.92 3.78
C ARG A 86 5.53 -19.61 3.04
N ALA A 87 5.25 -20.86 3.38
CA ALA A 87 4.18 -21.64 2.77
C ALA A 87 2.78 -21.06 2.99
N SER A 88 2.61 -20.20 3.99
CA SER A 88 1.34 -19.54 4.31
C SER A 88 1.28 -18.09 3.80
N GLY A 89 2.27 -17.63 3.06
CA GLY A 89 2.33 -16.25 2.59
C GLY A 89 2.75 -15.25 3.68
N GLY A 90 3.55 -15.67 4.65
CA GLY A 90 4.11 -14.80 5.68
C GLY A 90 5.21 -13.88 5.15
N GLY A 91 5.63 -12.92 5.99
CA GLY A 91 6.67 -11.95 5.69
C GLY A 91 6.16 -10.53 5.56
N SER A 92 7.03 -9.56 5.81
CA SER A 92 6.70 -8.14 5.77
C SER A 92 6.35 -7.67 4.36
N LEU A 93 6.98 -8.26 3.35
CA LEU A 93 6.69 -7.97 1.95
C LEU A 93 5.23 -8.25 1.61
N LEU A 94 4.75 -9.47 1.90
CA LEU A 94 3.37 -9.87 1.58
C LEU A 94 2.34 -9.19 2.50
N ASP A 95 2.73 -8.83 3.72
CA ASP A 95 1.86 -8.11 4.66
C ASP A 95 1.61 -6.65 4.22
N TYR A 96 2.65 -5.93 3.79
CA TYR A 96 2.56 -4.48 3.58
C TYR A 96 2.62 -4.02 2.13
N LEU A 97 3.31 -4.75 1.23
CA LEU A 97 3.55 -4.25 -0.12
C LEU A 97 2.26 -3.97 -0.89
N GLY A 98 1.22 -4.76 -0.65
CA GLY A 98 -0.08 -4.58 -1.28
C GLY A 98 -0.66 -3.18 -1.08
N TYR A 99 -0.47 -2.57 0.08
CA TYR A 99 -0.91 -1.19 0.35
C TYR A 99 -0.14 -0.18 -0.51
N GLY A 100 1.19 -0.24 -0.49
CA GLY A 100 2.04 0.63 -1.29
C GLY A 100 1.80 0.48 -2.80
N ALA A 101 1.71 -0.76 -3.28
CA ALA A 101 1.50 -1.07 -4.69
C ALA A 101 0.13 -0.61 -5.20
N THR A 102 -0.95 -0.90 -4.44
CA THR A 102 -2.31 -0.58 -4.89
C THR A 102 -2.62 0.91 -4.79
N LEU A 103 -2.26 1.57 -3.66
CA LEU A 103 -2.43 3.01 -3.54
C LEU A 103 -1.47 3.76 -4.48
N GLY A 104 -0.25 3.28 -4.66
CA GLY A 104 0.69 3.83 -5.65
C GLY A 104 0.12 3.78 -7.06
N THR A 105 -0.49 2.67 -7.46
CA THR A 105 -1.21 2.56 -8.73
C THR A 105 -2.37 3.56 -8.82
N TRP A 106 -3.10 3.77 -7.73
CA TRP A 106 -4.17 4.77 -7.67
C TRP A 106 -3.65 6.20 -7.83
N TYR A 107 -2.56 6.57 -7.17
CA TYR A 107 -1.95 7.90 -7.32
C TYR A 107 -1.42 8.15 -8.74
N ARG A 108 -0.99 7.09 -9.44
CA ARG A 108 -0.59 7.12 -10.84
C ARG A 108 -1.73 6.89 -11.84
N ASN A 109 -2.98 7.07 -11.42
CA ASN A 109 -4.16 6.93 -12.29
C ASN A 109 -4.24 5.59 -13.03
N GLY A 110 -3.79 4.50 -12.40
CA GLY A 110 -3.85 3.14 -12.95
C GLY A 110 -2.61 2.72 -13.74
N GLU A 111 -1.60 3.58 -13.89
CA GLU A 111 -0.37 3.23 -14.59
C GLU A 111 0.32 2.04 -13.91
N ALA A 112 0.67 1.03 -14.71
CA ALA A 112 1.42 -0.14 -14.27
C ALA A 112 2.92 0.06 -14.55
N PRO A 113 3.82 -0.43 -13.67
CA PRO A 113 5.25 -0.37 -13.94
C PRO A 113 5.64 -1.35 -15.07
N LEU A 114 6.77 -1.09 -15.70
CA LEU A 114 7.36 -1.94 -16.74
C LEU A 114 8.11 -3.11 -16.13
N GLU A 115 8.81 -2.87 -15.01
CA GLU A 115 9.60 -3.87 -14.31
C GLU A 115 9.71 -3.57 -12.82
N VAL A 116 10.03 -4.61 -12.04
CA VAL A 116 10.13 -4.57 -10.59
C VAL A 116 11.43 -5.23 -10.13
N THR A 117 12.09 -4.58 -9.18
CA THR A 117 13.24 -5.13 -8.44
C THR A 117 12.90 -5.18 -6.96
N CYS A 118 13.20 -6.29 -6.31
CA CYS A 118 13.00 -6.43 -4.86
C CYS A 118 14.24 -7.05 -4.20
N VAL A 119 14.58 -6.50 -3.04
CA VAL A 119 15.58 -7.07 -2.12
C VAL A 119 14.90 -7.26 -0.77
N THR A 120 15.08 -8.42 -0.17
CA THR A 120 14.60 -8.76 1.18
C THR A 120 15.78 -9.04 2.09
N ASP A 121 15.60 -8.82 3.40
CA ASP A 121 16.55 -9.30 4.39
C ASP A 121 16.49 -10.84 4.53
N GLU A 122 17.55 -11.42 5.07
CA GLU A 122 17.64 -12.84 5.41
C GLU A 122 18.04 -12.95 6.88
N THR A 123 17.04 -13.06 7.77
CA THR A 123 17.31 -13.21 9.21
C THR A 123 17.55 -14.69 9.57
N PRO A 124 18.68 -15.07 10.19
CA PRO A 124 18.93 -16.45 10.58
C PRO A 124 17.81 -17.03 11.47
N GLY A 125 17.32 -18.23 11.10
CA GLY A 125 16.25 -18.93 11.84
C GLY A 125 14.83 -18.46 11.55
N ILE A 126 14.64 -17.48 10.65
CA ILE A 126 13.32 -17.00 10.20
C ILE A 126 13.16 -17.32 8.71
N GLU A 127 12.04 -17.97 8.33
CA GLU A 127 11.80 -18.41 6.96
C GLU A 127 11.40 -17.27 6.01
N VAL A 128 10.92 -16.16 6.55
CA VAL A 128 10.31 -15.04 5.82
C VAL A 128 11.12 -13.77 6.03
N ASP A 129 10.93 -12.82 5.15
CA ASP A 129 11.50 -11.48 5.30
C ASP A 129 10.83 -10.69 6.43
N GLN A 130 11.61 -9.86 7.08
CA GLN A 130 11.14 -8.85 8.01
C GLN A 130 11.34 -7.43 7.47
N HIS A 131 12.07 -7.31 6.36
CA HIS A 131 12.32 -6.06 5.67
C HIS A 131 12.47 -6.30 4.17
N ALA A 132 11.75 -5.52 3.37
CA ALA A 132 11.87 -5.56 1.92
C ALA A 132 11.91 -4.13 1.34
N ILE A 133 12.70 -3.95 0.29
CA ILE A 133 12.76 -2.73 -0.52
C ILE A 133 12.44 -3.12 -1.95
N VAL A 134 11.42 -2.47 -2.52
CA VAL A 134 10.93 -2.70 -3.87
C VAL A 134 11.08 -1.43 -4.68
N VAL A 135 11.65 -1.56 -5.87
CA VAL A 135 11.75 -0.49 -6.86
C VAL A 135 10.94 -0.88 -8.08
N CYS A 136 10.02 -0.02 -8.48
CA CYS A 136 9.21 -0.16 -9.69
C CYS A 136 9.69 0.86 -10.73
N ARG A 137 10.00 0.41 -11.96
CA ARG A 137 10.32 1.31 -13.08
C ARG A 137 9.09 1.50 -13.96
N TYR A 138 8.70 2.74 -14.16
CA TYR A 138 7.61 3.17 -15.06
C TYR A 138 8.18 3.74 -16.35
N ALA A 139 7.32 4.10 -17.29
CA ALA A 139 7.73 4.80 -18.50
C ALA A 139 8.37 6.17 -18.15
N THR A 140 7.83 6.83 -17.11
CA THR A 140 8.32 8.09 -16.59
C THR A 140 8.67 7.95 -15.12
N GLY A 141 9.95 7.72 -14.80
CA GLY A 141 10.45 7.72 -13.42
C GLY A 141 10.41 6.38 -12.69
N LEU A 142 10.74 6.44 -11.41
CA LEU A 142 10.85 5.29 -10.52
C LEU A 142 9.94 5.50 -9.31
N SER A 143 9.52 4.39 -8.69
CA SER A 143 8.88 4.43 -7.38
C SER A 143 9.55 3.44 -6.44
N LYS A 144 9.65 3.81 -5.15
CA LYS A 144 10.21 2.96 -4.09
C LYS A 144 9.12 2.63 -3.09
N MET A 145 9.02 1.35 -2.73
CA MET A 145 8.13 0.86 -1.68
C MET A 145 8.96 0.06 -0.67
N GLU A 146 8.80 0.35 0.59
CA GLU A 146 9.54 -0.30 1.66
C GLU A 146 8.58 -0.88 2.70
N THR A 147 8.83 -2.11 3.11
CA THR A 147 8.02 -2.83 4.10
C THR A 147 8.90 -3.30 5.24
N ARG A 148 8.44 -3.19 6.49
CA ARG A 148 9.26 -3.57 7.62
C ARG A 148 8.46 -4.06 8.83
N TRP A 149 8.87 -5.18 9.41
CA TRP A 149 8.62 -5.57 10.79
C TRP A 149 9.84 -5.25 11.66
N GLY A 150 9.61 -5.09 12.96
CA GLY A 150 10.70 -4.85 13.92
C GLY A 150 11.05 -3.37 14.11
N THR A 151 10.12 -2.45 13.86
CA THR A 151 10.25 -1.07 14.33
C THR A 151 10.14 -1.02 15.86
N PHE A 152 10.65 0.04 16.50
CA PHE A 152 10.60 0.15 17.96
C PHE A 152 9.21 0.49 18.51
N THR A 153 8.30 0.96 17.66
CA THR A 153 6.92 1.35 17.99
C THR A 153 5.99 1.09 16.82
N ASP A 154 4.70 1.10 17.06
CA ASP A 154 3.68 0.99 16.02
C ASP A 154 3.21 2.38 15.57
N PRO A 155 2.89 2.58 14.27
CA PRO A 155 2.59 3.90 13.71
C PRO A 155 1.30 4.53 14.26
N TRP A 156 0.37 3.75 14.80
CA TRP A 156 -0.84 4.25 15.47
C TRP A 156 -0.60 4.73 16.90
N MET A 157 0.54 4.41 17.49
CA MET A 157 0.99 4.92 18.79
C MET A 157 1.84 6.16 18.60
N ILE A 158 2.99 5.99 17.97
CA ILE A 158 3.93 7.05 17.62
C ILE A 158 4.56 6.66 16.27
N GLN A 159 4.44 7.53 15.28
CA GLN A 159 5.07 7.30 13.98
C GLN A 159 6.60 7.22 14.11
N PRO A 160 7.23 6.09 13.74
CA PRO A 160 8.68 6.00 13.67
C PRO A 160 9.24 6.80 12.47
N GLN A 161 10.54 6.81 12.32
CA GLN A 161 11.21 7.24 11.09
C GLN A 161 11.82 6.00 10.40
N PRO A 162 11.58 5.81 9.09
CA PRO A 162 10.67 6.59 8.21
C PRO A 162 9.22 6.51 8.67
N LYS A 163 8.43 7.57 8.40
CA LYS A 163 7.01 7.56 8.70
C LYS A 163 6.25 6.66 7.76
N CYS A 164 5.26 5.92 8.27
CA CYS A 164 4.33 5.18 7.42
C CYS A 164 3.46 6.13 6.60
N GLY A 165 3.29 5.81 5.32
CA GLY A 165 2.55 6.62 4.37
C GLY A 165 3.27 6.80 3.03
N PHE A 166 3.03 7.94 2.38
CA PHE A 166 3.47 8.20 1.01
C PHE A 166 4.14 9.57 0.86
N VAL A 167 5.16 9.62 0.01
CA VAL A 167 5.65 10.86 -0.59
C VAL A 167 5.44 10.75 -2.10
N LEU A 168 4.68 11.69 -2.66
CA LEU A 168 4.40 11.80 -4.07
C LEU A 168 5.26 12.91 -4.65
N VAL A 169 6.05 12.60 -5.67
CA VAL A 169 6.88 13.56 -6.39
C VAL A 169 6.29 13.75 -7.77
N GLY A 170 5.94 14.98 -8.08
CA GLY A 170 5.45 15.38 -9.37
C GLY A 170 6.39 16.36 -10.08
N THR A 171 6.09 16.70 -11.34
CA THR A 171 6.89 17.62 -12.15
C THR A 171 6.86 19.05 -11.62
N GLU A 172 5.86 19.45 -10.84
CA GLU A 172 5.66 20.81 -10.33
C GLU A 172 5.67 20.89 -8.80
N GLY A 173 5.81 19.76 -8.08
CA GLY A 173 5.84 19.79 -6.62
C GLY A 173 5.84 18.41 -5.97
N THR A 174 5.68 18.40 -4.65
CA THR A 174 5.66 17.20 -3.83
C THR A 174 4.52 17.23 -2.81
N ILE A 175 3.99 16.06 -2.47
CA ILE A 175 3.02 15.89 -1.40
C ILE A 175 3.51 14.77 -0.47
N ALA A 176 3.67 15.06 0.83
CA ALA A 176 3.85 14.03 1.85
C ALA A 176 2.50 13.77 2.55
N SER A 177 2.07 12.52 2.54
CA SER A 177 0.81 12.05 3.13
C SER A 177 1.11 10.90 4.08
N TRP A 178 0.99 11.16 5.38
CA TRP A 178 1.32 10.18 6.41
C TRP A 178 0.07 9.52 6.98
N ASP A 179 0.16 8.23 7.30
CA ASP A 179 -0.86 7.51 8.05
C ASP A 179 -1.14 8.25 9.37
N TYR A 180 -2.39 8.33 9.77
CA TYR A 180 -2.86 8.98 11.02
C TYR A 180 -2.60 10.50 11.11
N ALA A 181 -2.19 11.16 10.01
CA ALA A 181 -2.01 12.61 10.00
C ALA A 181 -3.31 13.36 9.67
N ASP A 182 -3.49 14.53 10.30
CA ASP A 182 -4.63 15.42 10.06
C ASP A 182 -4.37 16.44 8.93
N ASN A 183 -3.26 16.31 8.25
CA ASN A 183 -2.86 17.16 7.13
C ASN A 183 -1.95 16.40 6.16
N VAL A 184 -1.77 16.98 4.98
CA VAL A 184 -0.68 16.65 4.06
C VAL A 184 0.30 17.80 4.03
N THR A 185 1.59 17.51 3.81
CA THR A 185 2.62 18.55 3.61
C THR A 185 2.88 18.72 2.12
N VAL A 186 2.77 19.94 1.63
CA VAL A 186 2.90 20.27 0.20
C VAL A 186 4.05 21.24 -0.02
N GLN A 187 4.75 21.04 -1.13
CA GLN A 187 5.69 21.99 -1.72
C GLN A 187 5.39 22.06 -3.21
N THR A 188 5.40 23.25 -3.79
CA THR A 188 5.23 23.44 -5.23
C THR A 188 6.28 24.42 -5.76
N ARG A 189 6.46 24.46 -7.08
CA ARG A 189 7.34 25.45 -7.71
C ARG A 189 6.95 26.88 -7.35
N ALA A 190 5.64 27.15 -7.23
CA ALA A 190 5.14 28.47 -6.85
C ALA A 190 5.28 28.78 -5.35
N LYS A 191 5.33 27.74 -4.50
CA LYS A 191 5.49 27.86 -3.05
C LYS A 191 6.42 26.76 -2.55
N PRO A 192 7.75 26.97 -2.59
CA PRO A 192 8.75 25.95 -2.33
C PRO A 192 8.89 25.56 -0.85
N GLU A 193 8.49 26.42 0.09
CA GLU A 193 8.53 26.09 1.51
C GLU A 193 7.45 25.04 1.86
N PRO A 194 7.80 24.01 2.65
CA PRO A 194 6.83 23.01 3.11
C PRO A 194 5.70 23.69 3.89
N HIS A 195 4.47 23.42 3.50
CA HIS A 195 3.29 23.94 4.21
C HIS A 195 2.20 22.88 4.34
N PRO A 196 1.46 22.89 5.46
CA PRO A 196 0.39 21.95 5.67
C PRO A 196 -0.89 22.36 4.91
N ILE A 197 -1.55 21.37 4.33
CA ILE A 197 -2.95 21.48 3.88
C ILE A 197 -3.76 20.54 4.76
N PRO A 198 -4.79 21.02 5.50
CA PRO A 198 -5.62 20.16 6.32
C PRO A 198 -6.24 19.01 5.52
N ALA A 199 -6.30 17.83 6.14
CA ALA A 199 -6.95 16.69 5.51
C ALA A 199 -8.47 16.91 5.41
N ASP A 200 -9.02 16.63 4.23
CA ASP A 200 -10.44 16.77 3.97
C ASP A 200 -11.25 15.77 4.82
N PRO A 201 -12.46 16.13 5.25
CA PRO A 201 -13.39 15.14 5.78
C PRO A 201 -13.75 14.13 4.69
N LEU A 202 -13.88 12.87 5.06
CA LEU A 202 -14.38 11.88 4.11
C LEU A 202 -15.83 12.21 3.74
N PRO A 203 -16.20 12.11 2.44
CA PRO A 203 -17.53 12.50 1.99
C PRO A 203 -18.60 11.59 2.61
N PRO A 204 -19.81 12.11 2.84
CA PRO A 204 -20.96 11.28 3.22
C PRO A 204 -21.13 10.13 2.20
N ARG A 205 -21.43 8.92 2.67
CA ARG A 205 -21.52 7.69 1.84
C ARG A 205 -20.20 7.24 1.20
N GLY A 206 -19.08 7.67 1.76
CA GLY A 206 -17.72 7.31 1.35
C GLY A 206 -16.73 7.30 2.51
N ARG A 207 -17.22 7.17 3.76
CA ARG A 207 -16.39 7.17 4.97
C ARG A 207 -15.69 5.82 5.23
N ASN A 208 -16.19 4.78 4.60
CA ASN A 208 -15.64 3.43 4.67
C ASN A 208 -16.07 2.59 3.45
N ALA A 209 -15.50 1.39 3.34
CA ALA A 209 -15.76 0.50 2.21
C ALA A 209 -17.25 0.15 2.03
N ILE A 210 -17.96 -0.11 3.11
CA ILE A 210 -19.38 -0.52 3.07
C ILE A 210 -20.23 0.62 2.52
N GLU A 211 -20.10 1.82 3.07
CA GLU A 211 -20.85 2.98 2.60
C GLU A 211 -20.57 3.30 1.12
N TYR A 212 -19.30 3.19 0.71
CA TYR A 212 -18.89 3.46 -0.65
C TYR A 212 -19.47 2.43 -1.64
N VAL A 213 -19.30 1.13 -1.34
CA VAL A 213 -19.77 0.04 -2.21
C VAL A 213 -21.29 0.05 -2.34
N LEU A 214 -22.01 0.17 -1.23
CA LEU A 214 -23.47 0.28 -1.25
C LEU A 214 -23.94 1.53 -1.99
N GLY A 215 -23.23 2.64 -1.85
CA GLY A 215 -23.48 3.86 -2.61
C GLY A 215 -23.33 3.67 -4.12
N CYS A 216 -22.25 3.02 -4.57
CA CYS A 216 -22.03 2.70 -5.97
C CYS A 216 -23.12 1.78 -6.53
N ILE A 217 -23.46 0.71 -5.81
CA ILE A 217 -24.53 -0.22 -6.20
C ILE A 217 -25.86 0.52 -6.34
N ALA A 218 -26.22 1.36 -5.37
CA ALA A 218 -27.50 2.08 -5.37
C ALA A 218 -27.63 3.09 -6.53
N ARG A 219 -26.49 3.63 -7.02
CA ARG A 219 -26.47 4.59 -8.14
C ARG A 219 -26.10 3.94 -9.48
N ASN A 220 -25.88 2.62 -9.48
CA ASN A 220 -25.38 1.89 -10.66
C ASN A 220 -24.06 2.48 -11.22
N GLU A 221 -23.17 2.90 -10.31
CA GLU A 221 -21.84 3.43 -10.63
C GLU A 221 -20.77 2.37 -10.47
N PRO A 222 -19.69 2.37 -11.27
CA PRO A 222 -18.57 1.47 -11.10
C PRO A 222 -17.77 1.83 -9.83
N LEU A 223 -17.10 0.84 -9.25
CA LEU A 223 -16.08 1.10 -8.24
C LEU A 223 -14.88 1.77 -8.89
N THR A 224 -14.23 2.66 -8.16
CA THR A 224 -13.02 3.37 -8.62
C THR A 224 -11.90 3.30 -7.60
N GLY A 225 -10.68 3.58 -8.06
CA GLY A 225 -9.50 3.59 -7.21
C GLY A 225 -9.14 2.21 -6.67
N PRO A 226 -8.60 2.12 -5.45
CA PRO A 226 -8.09 0.87 -4.89
C PRO A 226 -9.12 -0.26 -4.76
N LEU A 227 -10.42 0.07 -4.64
CA LEU A 227 -11.47 -0.95 -4.52
C LEU A 227 -11.83 -1.60 -5.86
N ASP A 228 -11.51 -0.95 -6.97
CA ASP A 228 -11.70 -1.52 -8.30
C ASP A 228 -10.79 -2.74 -8.50
N PRO A 229 -11.34 -3.89 -8.95
CA PRO A 229 -10.56 -5.09 -9.18
C PRO A 229 -9.38 -4.91 -10.15
N ALA A 230 -9.48 -4.02 -11.15
CA ALA A 230 -8.40 -3.78 -12.09
C ALA A 230 -7.21 -3.07 -11.42
N THR A 231 -7.47 -2.06 -10.59
CA THR A 231 -6.43 -1.37 -9.80
C THR A 231 -5.79 -2.34 -8.79
N SER A 232 -6.60 -3.12 -8.08
CA SER A 232 -6.10 -4.14 -7.15
C SER A 232 -5.31 -5.25 -7.86
N LEU A 233 -5.70 -5.66 -9.07
CA LEU A 233 -4.95 -6.63 -9.87
C LEU A 233 -3.57 -6.09 -10.26
N THR A 234 -3.47 -4.81 -10.63
CA THR A 234 -2.16 -4.18 -10.89
C THR A 234 -1.29 -4.21 -9.62
N GLY A 235 -1.86 -3.89 -8.46
CA GLY A 235 -1.18 -4.03 -7.17
C GLY A 235 -0.69 -5.46 -6.90
N GLN A 236 -1.53 -6.49 -7.15
CA GLN A 236 -1.15 -7.89 -7.00
C GLN A 236 -0.02 -8.30 -7.95
N ARG A 237 -0.04 -7.83 -9.20
CA ARG A 237 1.04 -8.08 -10.17
C ARG A 237 2.38 -7.53 -9.67
N ILE A 238 2.38 -6.35 -9.07
CA ILE A 238 3.58 -5.76 -8.46
C ILE A 238 4.06 -6.63 -7.30
N VAL A 239 3.17 -7.06 -6.41
CA VAL A 239 3.50 -7.91 -5.26
C VAL A 239 4.12 -9.24 -5.70
N ASP A 240 3.49 -9.95 -6.63
CA ASP A 240 3.98 -11.24 -7.11
C ASP A 240 5.32 -11.10 -7.85
N THR A 241 5.45 -10.03 -8.67
CA THR A 241 6.72 -9.75 -9.36
C THR A 241 7.83 -9.43 -8.37
N ALA A 242 7.54 -8.66 -7.30
CA ALA A 242 8.51 -8.34 -6.26
C ALA A 242 8.96 -9.59 -5.50
N ALA A 243 8.03 -10.47 -5.10
CA ALA A 243 8.35 -11.72 -4.43
C ALA A 243 9.25 -12.62 -5.31
N GLU A 244 8.93 -12.73 -6.59
CA GLU A 244 9.73 -13.51 -7.54
C GLU A 244 11.08 -12.84 -7.84
N SER A 245 11.14 -11.51 -7.93
CA SER A 245 12.39 -10.75 -8.09
C SER A 245 13.34 -10.99 -6.91
N ALA A 246 12.83 -10.96 -5.68
CA ALA A 246 13.61 -11.26 -4.47
C ALA A 246 14.14 -12.69 -4.50
N ARG A 247 13.31 -13.67 -4.89
CA ARG A 247 13.68 -15.08 -5.01
C ARG A 247 14.77 -15.31 -6.07
N GLN A 248 14.66 -14.65 -7.23
CA GLN A 248 15.61 -14.77 -8.33
C GLN A 248 16.82 -13.83 -8.20
N LYS A 249 16.80 -12.89 -7.24
CA LYS A 249 17.85 -11.87 -7.03
C LYS A 249 18.14 -11.06 -8.29
N ARG A 250 17.10 -10.68 -9.02
CA ARG A 250 17.19 -9.87 -10.25
C ARG A 250 15.93 -9.05 -10.53
N THR A 251 16.08 -8.01 -11.35
CA THR A 251 14.94 -7.28 -11.91
C THR A 251 14.12 -8.18 -12.84
N LEU A 252 12.80 -8.06 -12.77
CA LEU A 252 11.87 -8.80 -13.63
C LEU A 252 10.90 -7.83 -14.31
N PRO A 253 10.50 -8.11 -15.56
CA PRO A 253 9.35 -7.42 -16.15
C PRO A 253 8.11 -7.72 -15.32
N LEU A 254 7.19 -6.73 -15.27
CA LEU A 254 5.92 -6.91 -14.54
C LEU A 254 5.19 -8.16 -15.06
N MET A 255 4.80 -9.05 -14.16
CA MET A 255 4.01 -10.23 -14.50
C MET A 255 2.73 -9.85 -15.25
N PRO A 256 2.35 -10.64 -16.27
CA PRO A 256 1.17 -10.35 -17.09
C PRO A 256 -0.13 -10.34 -16.29
#